data_896de8fa781b07b606483c01ec8ae6fa
#
_entry.id   896de8fa781b07b606483c01ec8ae6fa
#
_cell.length_a   1.000
_cell.length_b   1.000
_cell.length_c   1.000
_cell.angle_alpha   90.00
_cell.angle_beta   90.00
_cell.angle_gamma   90.00
#
_symmetry.space_group_name_H-M   'P 1'
#
loop_
_entity.id
_entity.type
_entity.pdbx_description
1 polymer ?
#
loop_
_entity_poly.entity_id
_entity_poly.type
_entity_poly.pdbx_seq_one_letter_code
_entity_poly.pdbx_strand_id
1 'polypeptide(L)'
;MTNLKLITTETFGELPCNFYRNMNNDILLTREQIGIALDYKYPDDALSKIHKRHSDRLDPLSTVARLASTDGKYYDTILYNERGVMEICRWSNKPKANLFMDWVWDIIEKYRHNELQPNLQPLIDSLPILTQTITTM
;
A
#
# COMPACT_ATOMS: atom_id res chain seq x y z
N MET A 1 -17.29 -4.75 10.24
CA MET A 1 -16.94 -3.44 9.68
C MET A 1 -15.44 -3.25 9.64
N THR A 2 -14.94 -2.78 8.53
CA THR A 2 -13.51 -2.60 8.35
C THR A 2 -13.08 -1.24 8.85
N ASN A 3 -12.14 -1.21 9.79
CA ASN A 3 -11.59 0.03 10.30
C ASN A 3 -10.32 0.36 9.54
N LEU A 4 -10.46 1.18 8.52
CA LEU A 4 -9.33 1.64 7.72
C LEU A 4 -8.96 3.05 8.10
N LYS A 5 -7.67 3.31 8.14
CA LYS A 5 -7.13 4.62 8.40
C LYS A 5 -6.23 5.01 7.24
N LEU A 6 -6.45 6.21 6.69
CA LEU A 6 -5.54 6.76 5.70
C LEU A 6 -4.26 7.17 6.41
N ILE A 7 -3.14 6.58 6.04
CA ILE A 7 -1.87 6.87 6.72
C ILE A 7 -1.01 7.86 5.95
N THR A 8 -1.10 7.85 4.62
CA THR A 8 -0.34 8.81 3.83
C THR A 8 -0.86 8.82 2.41
N THR A 9 -0.64 9.93 1.72
CA THR A 9 -0.85 10.03 0.29
C THR A 9 0.49 10.38 -0.35
N GLU A 10 0.95 9.51 -1.25
CA GLU A 10 2.22 9.68 -1.91
C GLU A 10 1.99 9.74 -3.41
N THR A 11 2.93 10.33 -4.13
CA THR A 11 2.76 10.54 -5.56
C THR A 11 3.66 9.60 -6.35
N PHE A 12 3.04 8.80 -7.22
CA PHE A 12 3.75 7.95 -8.18
C PHE A 12 3.72 8.67 -9.52
N GLY A 13 4.87 9.25 -9.90
CA GLY A 13 4.86 10.16 -11.04
C GLY A 13 4.01 11.38 -10.71
N GLU A 14 2.88 11.52 -11.39
CA GLU A 14 1.92 12.59 -11.12
C GLU A 14 0.64 12.06 -10.48
N LEU A 15 0.59 10.79 -10.17
CA LEU A 15 -0.62 10.15 -9.65
C LEU A 15 -0.55 10.08 -8.12
N PRO A 16 -1.48 10.76 -7.41
CA PRO A 16 -1.53 10.60 -5.96
C PRO A 16 -2.14 9.24 -5.62
N CYS A 17 -1.49 8.54 -4.70
CA CYS A 17 -1.92 7.23 -4.24
C CYS A 17 -2.12 7.26 -2.74
N ASN A 18 -3.27 6.79 -2.30
CA ASN A 18 -3.61 6.72 -0.89
C ASN A 18 -3.22 5.37 -0.34
N PHE A 19 -2.54 5.40 0.79
CA PHE A 19 -2.16 4.19 1.52
C PHE A 19 -2.99 4.11 2.78
N TYR A 20 -3.63 2.97 3.00
CA TYR A 20 -4.49 2.74 4.16
C TYR A 20 -3.90 1.67 5.05
N ARG A 21 -4.29 1.69 6.31
CA ARG A 21 -3.90 0.65 7.27
C ARG A 21 -5.14 0.10 7.94
N ASN A 22 -5.20 -1.21 8.12
CA ASN A 22 -6.27 -1.84 8.86
C ASN A 22 -5.83 -2.12 10.30
N MET A 23 -6.71 -2.77 11.07
CA MET A 23 -6.43 -3.08 12.47
C MET A 23 -5.34 -4.12 12.65
N ASN A 24 -5.08 -4.90 11.61
CA ASN A 24 -4.02 -5.91 11.64
C ASN A 24 -2.67 -5.36 11.20
N ASN A 25 -2.61 -4.03 11.00
CA ASN A 25 -1.38 -3.35 10.58
C ASN A 25 -0.95 -3.69 9.15
N ASP A 26 -1.88 -4.18 8.34
CA ASP A 26 -1.63 -4.36 6.90
C ASP A 26 -1.76 -3.01 6.20
N ILE A 27 -0.91 -2.79 5.21
CA ILE A 27 -0.98 -1.62 4.34
C ILE A 27 -1.77 -2.01 3.10
N LEU A 28 -2.77 -1.18 2.74
CA LEU A 28 -3.69 -1.53 1.66
C LEU A 28 -3.80 -0.39 0.64
N LEU A 29 -3.94 -0.79 -0.62
CA LEU A 29 -4.20 0.14 -1.72
C LEU A 29 -5.48 -0.29 -2.44
N THR A 30 -6.18 0.68 -3.03
CA THR A 30 -7.41 0.37 -3.74
C THR A 30 -7.12 -0.24 -5.10
N ARG A 31 -8.05 -1.07 -5.55
CA ARG A 31 -7.98 -1.69 -6.87
C ARG A 31 -7.85 -0.63 -7.97
N GLU A 32 -8.64 0.42 -7.87
CA GLU A 32 -8.64 1.46 -8.90
C GLU A 32 -7.29 2.15 -8.99
N GLN A 33 -6.70 2.51 -7.85
CA GLN A 33 -5.41 3.19 -7.86
C GLN A 33 -4.31 2.32 -8.45
N ILE A 34 -4.31 1.05 -8.08
CA ILE A 34 -3.33 0.11 -8.63
C ILE A 34 -3.45 0.05 -10.16
N GLY A 35 -4.69 -0.06 -10.64
CA GLY A 35 -4.92 -0.16 -12.08
C GLY A 35 -4.52 1.10 -12.84
N ILE A 36 -4.79 2.26 -12.26
CA ILE A 36 -4.38 3.53 -12.88
C ILE A 36 -2.85 3.62 -12.91
N ALA A 37 -2.20 3.26 -11.81
CA ALA A 37 -0.74 3.30 -11.74
C ALA A 37 -0.08 2.38 -12.74
N LEU A 38 -0.72 1.26 -13.06
CA LEU A 38 -0.22 0.31 -14.05
C LEU A 38 -0.58 0.68 -15.49
N ASP A 39 -1.26 1.82 -15.68
CA ASP A 39 -1.65 2.31 -17.01
C ASP A 39 -2.74 1.51 -17.69
N TYR A 40 -3.65 0.93 -16.92
CA TYR A 40 -4.82 0.31 -17.52
C TYR A 40 -5.84 1.39 -17.88
N LYS A 41 -6.39 1.26 -19.09
CA LYS A 41 -7.43 2.19 -19.54
C LYS A 41 -8.72 2.02 -18.74
N TYR A 42 -9.02 0.78 -18.37
CA TYR A 42 -10.19 0.45 -17.55
C TYR A 42 -9.71 -0.29 -16.31
N PRO A 43 -9.24 0.46 -15.30
CA PRO A 43 -8.54 -0.16 -14.16
C PRO A 43 -9.34 -1.21 -13.42
N ASP A 44 -10.60 -0.90 -13.08
CA ASP A 44 -11.39 -1.84 -12.30
C ASP A 44 -11.67 -3.13 -13.09
N ASP A 45 -12.01 -3.00 -14.36
CA ASP A 45 -12.28 -4.15 -15.20
C ASP A 45 -11.04 -5.01 -15.37
N ALA A 46 -9.89 -4.39 -15.62
CA ALA A 46 -8.65 -5.12 -15.83
C ALA A 46 -8.26 -5.90 -14.58
N LEU A 47 -8.32 -5.26 -13.42
CA LEU A 47 -7.91 -5.92 -12.19
C LEU A 47 -8.95 -6.95 -11.73
N SER A 48 -10.21 -6.71 -12.03
CA SER A 48 -11.25 -7.70 -11.76
C SER A 48 -10.96 -9.00 -12.50
N LYS A 49 -10.53 -8.90 -13.76
CA LYS A 49 -10.17 -10.08 -14.54
C LYS A 49 -8.95 -10.79 -14.00
N ILE A 50 -7.92 -10.04 -13.59
CA ILE A 50 -6.75 -10.62 -12.96
C ILE A 50 -7.14 -11.34 -11.68
N HIS A 51 -7.95 -10.70 -10.86
CA HIS A 51 -8.41 -11.28 -9.60
C HIS A 51 -9.15 -12.60 -9.85
N LYS A 52 -10.04 -12.60 -10.83
CA LYS A 52 -10.82 -13.78 -11.14
C LYS A 52 -9.97 -14.97 -11.55
N ARG A 53 -8.94 -14.71 -12.37
CA ARG A 53 -8.04 -15.78 -12.81
C ARG A 53 -7.20 -16.34 -11.68
N HIS A 54 -6.93 -15.52 -10.68
CA HIS A 54 -6.03 -15.90 -9.58
C HIS A 54 -6.71 -15.73 -8.23
N SER A 55 -8.00 -16.08 -8.18
CA SER A 55 -8.79 -15.86 -6.97
C SER A 55 -8.29 -16.65 -5.77
N ASP A 56 -7.74 -17.83 -6.01
CA ASP A 56 -7.17 -18.63 -4.94
C ASP A 56 -6.04 -17.90 -4.23
N ARG A 57 -5.30 -17.08 -4.94
CA ARG A 57 -4.22 -16.30 -4.36
C ARG A 57 -4.67 -14.93 -3.88
N LEU A 58 -5.60 -14.30 -4.60
CA LEU A 58 -5.96 -12.91 -4.34
C LEU A 58 -7.10 -12.72 -3.34
N ASP A 59 -8.01 -13.69 -3.25
CA ASP A 59 -9.11 -13.56 -2.28
C ASP A 59 -8.59 -13.34 -0.85
N PRO A 60 -7.66 -14.14 -0.34
CA PRO A 60 -7.17 -13.91 1.02
C PRO A 60 -6.35 -12.64 1.20
N LEU A 61 -5.94 -12.00 0.10
CA LEU A 61 -5.12 -10.79 0.14
C LEU A 61 -5.93 -9.53 -0.14
N SER A 62 -7.25 -9.66 -0.23
CA SER A 62 -8.13 -8.55 -0.55
C SER A 62 -9.14 -8.33 0.56
N THR A 63 -9.71 -7.14 0.58
CA THR A 63 -10.79 -6.81 1.50
C THR A 63 -11.72 -5.80 0.83
N VAL A 64 -12.95 -5.71 1.34
CA VAL A 64 -13.92 -4.73 0.86
C VAL A 64 -14.18 -3.74 1.98
N ALA A 65 -14.16 -2.46 1.66
CA ALA A 65 -14.46 -1.40 2.61
C ALA A 65 -15.27 -0.32 1.94
N ARG A 66 -16.10 0.36 2.71
CA ARG A 66 -16.85 1.50 2.21
C ARG A 66 -16.00 2.75 2.35
N LEU A 67 -15.65 3.35 1.24
CA LEU A 67 -14.81 4.54 1.22
C LEU A 67 -15.54 5.69 0.55
N ALA A 68 -15.28 6.90 1.05
CA ALA A 68 -15.84 8.10 0.47
C ALA A 68 -15.20 8.39 -0.89
N SER A 69 -16.02 8.84 -1.83
CA SER A 69 -15.56 9.25 -3.14
C SER A 69 -15.61 10.77 -3.27
N THR A 70 -15.03 11.27 -4.35
CA THR A 70 -15.01 12.70 -4.62
C THR A 70 -16.40 13.28 -4.82
N ASP A 71 -17.40 12.45 -5.17
CA ASP A 71 -18.78 12.90 -5.32
C ASP A 71 -19.53 13.00 -4.00
N GLY A 72 -18.87 12.72 -2.88
CA GLY A 72 -19.46 12.78 -1.54
C GLY A 72 -20.22 11.54 -1.14
N LYS A 73 -20.26 10.54 -1.99
CA LYS A 73 -20.94 9.28 -1.69
C LYS A 73 -19.94 8.22 -1.27
N TYR A 74 -20.47 7.15 -0.64
CA TYR A 74 -19.65 6.03 -0.19
C TYR A 74 -19.89 4.84 -1.12
N TYR A 75 -18.82 4.17 -1.48
CA TYR A 75 -18.87 3.00 -2.35
C TYR A 75 -18.10 1.85 -1.74
N ASP A 76 -18.58 0.65 -1.97
CA ASP A 76 -17.83 -0.55 -1.64
C ASP A 76 -16.58 -0.59 -2.51
N THR A 77 -15.44 -0.63 -1.87
CA THR A 77 -14.16 -0.51 -2.55
C THR A 77 -13.32 -1.74 -2.24
N ILE A 78 -12.73 -2.33 -3.26
CA ILE A 78 -11.85 -3.47 -3.07
C ILE A 78 -10.43 -2.97 -2.90
N LEU A 79 -9.79 -3.45 -1.82
CA LEU A 79 -8.41 -3.09 -1.52
C LEU A 79 -7.58 -4.36 -1.42
N TYR A 80 -6.29 -4.20 -1.67
CA TYR A 80 -5.34 -5.30 -1.56
C TYR A 80 -4.25 -4.94 -0.59
N ASN A 81 -3.83 -5.92 0.21
CA ASN A 81 -2.68 -5.72 1.09
C ASN A 81 -1.38 -5.77 0.30
N GLU A 82 -0.27 -5.66 1.01
CA GLU A 82 1.05 -5.61 0.38
C GLU A 82 1.28 -6.77 -0.59
N ARG A 83 0.97 -7.97 -0.15
CA ARG A 83 1.15 -9.16 -0.97
C ARG A 83 0.20 -9.15 -2.16
N GLY A 84 -1.03 -8.68 -1.95
CA GLY A 84 -2.01 -8.58 -3.03
C GLY A 84 -1.55 -7.65 -4.13
N VAL A 85 -0.97 -6.50 -3.75
CA VAL A 85 -0.41 -5.56 -4.72
C VAL A 85 0.70 -6.24 -5.53
N MET A 86 1.58 -6.98 -4.86
CA MET A 86 2.67 -7.69 -5.54
C MET A 86 2.15 -8.73 -6.52
N GLU A 87 1.13 -9.49 -6.10
CA GLU A 87 0.53 -10.50 -6.98
C GLU A 87 -0.09 -9.87 -8.21
N ILE A 88 -0.81 -8.76 -8.04
CA ILE A 88 -1.41 -8.07 -9.19
C ILE A 88 -0.33 -7.58 -10.15
N CYS A 89 0.72 -6.98 -9.64
CA CYS A 89 1.82 -6.51 -10.49
C CYS A 89 2.44 -7.66 -11.25
N ARG A 90 2.60 -8.80 -10.59
CA ARG A 90 3.18 -9.99 -11.19
C ARG A 90 2.37 -10.48 -12.41
N TRP A 91 1.04 -10.40 -12.32
CA TRP A 91 0.15 -10.91 -13.35
C TRP A 91 -0.28 -9.85 -14.37
N SER A 92 0.12 -8.60 -14.18
CA SER A 92 -0.38 -7.50 -15.01
C SER A 92 0.23 -7.44 -16.39
N ASN A 93 1.47 -7.90 -16.55
CA ASN A 93 2.23 -7.80 -17.79
C ASN A 93 2.37 -6.36 -18.31
N LYS A 94 2.36 -5.40 -17.38
CA LYS A 94 2.51 -4.00 -17.73
C LYS A 94 3.94 -3.54 -17.54
N PRO A 95 4.46 -2.68 -18.45
CA PRO A 95 5.84 -2.19 -18.30
C PRO A 95 6.09 -1.45 -17.00
N LYS A 96 5.06 -0.77 -16.48
CA LYS A 96 5.21 -0.01 -15.24
C LYS A 96 5.11 -0.85 -13.97
N ALA A 97 4.82 -2.14 -14.10
CA ALA A 97 4.59 -2.98 -12.92
C ALA A 97 5.79 -3.01 -11.99
N ASN A 98 6.99 -3.17 -12.54
CA ASN A 98 8.19 -3.22 -11.70
C ASN A 98 8.46 -1.89 -11.01
N LEU A 99 8.31 -0.80 -11.75
CA LEU A 99 8.50 0.53 -11.16
C LEU A 99 7.49 0.80 -10.05
N PHE A 100 6.24 0.46 -10.29
CA PHE A 100 5.19 0.68 -9.29
C PHE A 100 5.42 -0.19 -8.08
N MET A 101 5.76 -1.45 -8.29
CA MET A 101 6.01 -2.38 -7.19
C MET A 101 7.16 -1.91 -6.31
N ASP A 102 8.26 -1.49 -6.93
CA ASP A 102 9.42 -0.98 -6.19
C ASP A 102 9.06 0.28 -5.41
N TRP A 103 8.29 1.17 -6.03
CA TRP A 103 7.87 2.41 -5.39
C TRP A 103 6.96 2.13 -4.19
N VAL A 104 5.98 1.23 -4.35
CA VAL A 104 5.08 0.87 -3.27
C VAL A 104 5.87 0.28 -2.11
N TRP A 105 6.81 -0.60 -2.42
CA TRP A 105 7.63 -1.23 -1.39
C TRP A 105 8.45 -0.20 -0.62
N ASP A 106 9.02 0.78 -1.33
CA ASP A 106 9.79 1.85 -0.68
C ASP A 106 8.92 2.65 0.29
N ILE A 107 7.69 2.97 -0.11
CA ILE A 107 6.78 3.72 0.76
C ILE A 107 6.43 2.90 2.01
N ILE A 108 6.11 1.63 1.80
CA ILE A 108 5.76 0.73 2.91
C ILE A 108 6.93 0.60 3.89
N GLU A 109 8.14 0.42 3.36
CA GLU A 109 9.33 0.32 4.20
C GLU A 109 9.56 1.58 5.02
N LYS A 110 9.44 2.73 4.38
CA LYS A 110 9.58 3.99 5.09
C LYS A 110 8.57 4.12 6.21
N TYR A 111 7.34 3.76 5.93
CA TYR A 111 6.29 3.85 6.94
C TYR A 111 6.57 2.90 8.10
N ARG A 112 6.96 1.68 7.80
CA ARG A 112 7.23 0.70 8.86
C ARG A 112 8.45 1.07 9.69
N HIS A 113 9.46 1.65 9.07
CA HIS A 113 10.62 2.15 9.82
C HIS A 113 10.21 3.28 10.74
N ASN A 114 9.36 4.19 10.28
CA ASN A 114 8.87 5.28 11.12
C ASN A 114 8.00 4.76 12.26
N GLU A 115 7.24 3.70 12.02
CA GLU A 115 6.45 3.07 13.07
C GLU A 115 7.31 2.44 14.14
N LEU A 116 8.40 1.85 13.74
CA LEU A 116 9.31 1.18 14.67
C LEU A 116 10.19 2.17 15.44
N GLN A 117 10.59 3.25 14.78
CA GLN A 117 11.48 4.23 15.37
C GLN A 117 10.92 4.91 16.64
N PRO A 118 9.62 5.28 16.69
CA PRO A 118 9.11 5.88 17.92
C PRO A 118 9.35 5.05 19.19
N ASN A 119 9.42 3.74 19.04
CA ASN A 119 9.70 2.86 20.17
C ASN A 119 11.17 2.86 20.55
N LEU A 120 12.03 3.14 19.61
CA LEU A 120 13.47 3.15 19.82
C LEU A 120 14.02 4.55 20.04
N GLN A 121 13.32 5.54 19.54
CA GLN A 121 13.80 6.91 19.52
C GLN A 121 14.17 7.44 20.91
N PRO A 122 13.35 7.23 21.96
CA PRO A 122 13.72 7.70 23.28
C PRO A 122 15.04 7.10 23.77
N LEU A 123 15.30 5.84 23.45
CA LEU A 123 16.55 5.19 23.81
C LEU A 123 17.72 5.78 23.06
N ILE A 124 17.53 6.02 21.77
CA ILE A 124 18.56 6.60 20.93
C ILE A 124 18.89 8.01 21.40
N ASP A 125 17.86 8.79 21.70
CA ASP A 125 18.06 10.17 22.14
C ASP A 125 18.76 10.23 23.50
N SER A 126 18.55 9.24 24.33
CA SER A 126 19.19 9.22 25.66
C SER A 126 20.61 8.69 25.60
N LEU A 127 21.01 8.08 24.46
CA LEU A 127 22.36 7.58 24.24
C LEU A 127 23.13 8.61 23.44
N PRO A 128 23.96 9.36 24.10
CA PRO A 128 24.75 10.33 23.31
C PRO A 128 25.62 9.61 22.34
N ILE A 129 25.35 8.73 22.00
CA ILE A 129 25.69 8.04 21.20
C ILE A 129 25.91 7.16 20.57
N LEU A 130 25.98 6.58 20.73
CA LEU A 130 25.95 5.71 20.18
C LEU A 130 25.89 5.57 19.18
N THR A 131 26.10 5.84 19.47
CA THR A 131 26.01 5.91 18.76
C THR A 131 26.12 5.90 18.00
N GLN A 132 26.38 6.00 18.29
CA GLN A 132 26.56 6.12 17.96
C GLN A 132 26.56 5.55 17.56
N THR A 133 26.94 5.24 18.07
CA THR A 133 26.87 5.03 18.02
C THR A 133 26.81 4.50 17.60
N ILE A 134 27.24 4.17 17.91
CA ILE A 134 27.14 4.06 17.86
C ILE A 134 27.24 4.08 17.23
N THR A 135 27.58 3.94 17.62
CA THR A 135 27.49 4.33 17.50
C THR A 135 27.52 4.33 17.06
N THR A 136 27.88 4.22 17.37
CA THR A 136 27.79 4.54 17.48
C THR A 136 27.72 4.33 17.14
N MET A 137 27.96 4.13 17.30
CA MET A 137 27.83 4.23 17.56
C MET A 137 27.84 4.34 17.29
#